data_b314c55aa0dcec633a99692fa7415ce8
#
_entry.id   b314c55aa0dcec633a99692fa7415ce8
#
_cell.length_a   1.000
_cell.length_b   1.000
_cell.length_c   1.000
_cell.angle_alpha   90.00
_cell.angle_beta   90.00
_cell.angle_gamma   90.00
#
_symmetry.space_group_name_H-M   'P 1'
#
loop_
_entity.id
_entity.type
_entity.pdbx_description
1 polymer ?
#
loop_
_entity_poly.entity_id
_entity_poly.type
_entity_poly.pdbx_seq_one_letter_code
_entity_poly.pdbx_strand_id
1 'polypeptide(L)'
;MKELDYPFDSKYIIKKKKSLKRQLLAADTGYIDKKIAVLGGSTTHDIAAILEIFLLNFGIRPQIYECEYNKYWEDVMFDNPELAGFAPDIIYFHTTNRNIRFPEIGMSEEDVKGMLDNDYGKFCAMWEKAGSTYHCPIIQNNFEFPAYRILGNSECVNVAGSVNYVNSLNERFAGYARCHKDFYIEDIQYLSASYGLDAWADPLYWHMYKYALSMEAIPTLAYSVACIIKSIYGKNKKVLTLDLDNTLWGGVVGDDGADNLAIGQETSMGQVYSEFQEYVRRHKDIGVILTVDSKNDHENAIAGLEHPDSILHPDDFVVIKANWEPKSRNLADTAAELNLLPESFVFVDDNPAEREIISAQIPGVAVPDIGEVENYIRSIDHAGYFEVTNLSADDAKRNEMYKANAQRAALEATFSDYGQYLDSLEMTGIVRNFEPVFLDRISQLTNKSNQFNLTTRRYSRADIEKVSGSDEYIDIYGKLIDKFGDNGVVSVVIGHRNKDVLDIDLWIMSCRVLKRDMEYAMMDELVRQSREAGLSRIIGYYYPTAKNNMVRDFYAGMGFNKVSEDAEGNTTWEYDLTKEYVNKNTHITISR
;
A
#
# COMPACT_ATOMS: atom_id res chain seq x y z
N MET A 1 4.54 -10.66 13.44
CA MET A 1 4.91 -11.06 14.84
C MET A 1 4.31 -10.03 15.76
N LYS A 2 3.54 -10.46 16.79
CA LYS A 2 2.80 -9.54 17.67
C LYS A 2 3.68 -8.48 18.33
N GLU A 3 4.92 -8.81 18.67
CA GLU A 3 5.88 -7.89 19.28
C GLU A 3 6.35 -6.75 18.35
N LEU A 4 6.05 -6.86 17.06
CA LEU A 4 6.36 -5.85 16.03
C LEU A 4 5.12 -5.10 15.56
N ASP A 5 3.93 -5.42 16.07
CA ASP A 5 2.70 -4.69 15.78
C ASP A 5 2.57 -3.50 16.74
N TYR A 6 2.02 -2.40 16.24
CA TYR A 6 1.79 -1.22 17.08
C TYR A 6 0.62 -1.47 18.07
N PRO A 7 0.75 -1.06 19.33
CA PRO A 7 1.92 -0.43 19.98
C PRO A 7 3.01 -1.47 20.33
N PHE A 8 4.24 -1.18 19.95
CA PHE A 8 5.39 -2.05 20.23
C PHE A 8 6.31 -1.47 21.32
N ASP A 9 7.06 -2.34 21.99
CA ASP A 9 8.09 -1.93 22.95
C ASP A 9 9.43 -1.68 22.25
N SER A 10 9.77 -0.39 22.05
CA SER A 10 11.02 0.02 21.42
C SER A 10 12.27 -0.59 22.10
N LYS A 11 12.30 -0.66 23.44
CA LYS A 11 13.43 -1.21 24.19
C LYS A 11 13.57 -2.71 23.96
N TYR A 12 12.45 -3.41 23.87
CA TYR A 12 12.45 -4.84 23.56
C TYR A 12 13.00 -5.10 22.15
N ILE A 13 12.51 -4.35 21.14
CA ILE A 13 12.95 -4.49 19.75
C ILE A 13 14.46 -4.26 19.64
N ILE A 14 14.97 -3.15 20.19
CA ILE A 14 16.40 -2.82 20.17
C ILE A 14 17.22 -3.94 20.81
N LYS A 15 16.82 -4.41 21.99
CA LYS A 15 17.51 -5.46 22.73
C LYS A 15 17.49 -6.81 22.01
N LYS A 16 16.39 -7.12 21.31
CA LYS A 16 16.14 -8.43 20.69
C LYS A 16 16.34 -8.46 19.17
N LYS A 17 16.80 -7.37 18.54
CA LYS A 17 16.91 -7.21 17.09
C LYS A 17 17.48 -8.43 16.35
N LYS A 18 18.56 -9.04 16.83
CA LYS A 18 19.18 -10.23 16.22
C LYS A 18 18.30 -11.48 16.31
N SER A 19 17.57 -11.65 17.43
CA SER A 19 16.67 -12.78 17.65
C SER A 19 15.43 -12.66 16.78
N LEU A 20 14.83 -11.47 16.72
CA LEU A 20 13.65 -11.16 15.91
C LEU A 20 13.96 -11.40 14.42
N LYS A 21 15.07 -10.84 13.91
CA LYS A 21 15.50 -11.09 12.52
C LYS A 21 15.63 -12.57 12.20
N ARG A 22 16.29 -13.34 13.08
CA ARG A 22 16.47 -14.79 12.87
C ARG A 22 15.14 -15.53 12.84
N GLN A 23 14.19 -15.19 13.71
CA GLN A 23 12.88 -15.82 13.76
C GLN A 23 12.07 -15.51 12.49
N LEU A 24 12.07 -14.26 12.03
CA LEU A 24 11.40 -13.85 10.80
C LEU A 24 11.97 -14.60 9.59
N LEU A 25 13.28 -14.65 9.44
CA LEU A 25 13.92 -15.36 8.33
C LEU A 25 13.68 -16.89 8.36
N ALA A 26 13.48 -17.47 9.55
CA ALA A 26 13.15 -18.90 9.69
C ALA A 26 11.70 -19.23 9.34
N ALA A 27 10.80 -18.25 9.29
CA ALA A 27 9.38 -18.46 9.05
C ALA A 27 9.01 -18.76 7.58
N ASP A 28 9.93 -18.61 6.64
CA ASP A 28 9.80 -18.86 5.19
C ASP A 28 8.43 -18.44 4.61
N THR A 29 8.16 -17.13 4.66
CA THR A 29 6.83 -16.58 4.33
C THR A 29 6.66 -16.14 2.87
N GLY A 30 7.57 -16.52 1.98
CA GLY A 30 7.55 -16.07 0.58
C GLY A 30 7.81 -14.56 0.45
N TYR A 31 9.02 -14.14 0.82
CA TYR A 31 9.44 -12.74 0.77
C TYR A 31 9.52 -12.21 -0.67
N ILE A 32 9.26 -10.91 -0.81
CA ILE A 32 9.74 -10.17 -1.98
C ILE A 32 11.11 -9.58 -1.66
N ASP A 33 12.11 -9.87 -2.50
CA ASP A 33 13.46 -9.33 -2.35
C ASP A 33 13.52 -7.90 -2.88
N LYS A 34 14.11 -6.98 -2.08
CA LYS A 34 14.26 -5.57 -2.46
C LYS A 34 15.60 -5.00 -2.01
N LYS A 35 16.22 -4.20 -2.86
CA LYS A 35 17.45 -3.46 -2.59
C LYS A 35 17.12 -2.06 -2.13
N ILE A 36 17.52 -1.70 -0.93
CA ILE A 36 17.21 -0.40 -0.31
C ILE A 36 18.51 0.31 0.03
N ALA A 37 18.72 1.48 -0.56
CA ALA A 37 19.84 2.35 -0.19
C ALA A 37 19.40 3.31 0.92
N VAL A 38 20.04 3.26 2.07
CA VAL A 38 19.88 4.20 3.19
C VAL A 38 21.01 5.20 3.13
N LEU A 39 20.70 6.43 2.69
CA LEU A 39 21.66 7.51 2.51
C LEU A 39 21.48 8.55 3.62
N GLY A 40 22.35 8.53 4.61
CA GLY A 40 22.18 9.27 5.86
C GLY A 40 23.10 10.47 6.04
N GLY A 41 22.53 11.56 6.55
CA GLY A 41 23.25 12.70 7.07
C GLY A 41 23.66 12.55 8.54
N SER A 42 23.36 11.39 9.15
CA SER A 42 23.71 11.00 10.52
C SER A 42 24.07 9.50 10.54
N THR A 43 24.35 8.94 11.71
CA THR A 43 24.57 7.48 11.83
C THR A 43 23.26 6.73 11.62
N THR A 44 23.22 5.80 10.66
CA THR A 44 22.01 5.09 10.23
C THR A 44 21.98 3.61 10.60
N HIS A 45 23.06 3.05 11.11
CA HIS A 45 23.21 1.61 11.30
C HIS A 45 22.07 0.94 12.08
N ASP A 46 21.65 1.52 13.20
CA ASP A 46 20.53 0.98 13.97
C ASP A 46 19.17 1.23 13.29
N ILE A 47 19.02 2.34 12.54
CA ILE A 47 17.84 2.60 11.73
C ILE A 47 17.70 1.52 10.65
N ALA A 48 18.74 1.24 9.89
CA ALA A 48 18.78 0.21 8.86
C ALA A 48 18.49 -1.18 9.43
N ALA A 49 19.13 -1.53 10.56
CA ALA A 49 18.95 -2.84 11.21
C ALA A 49 17.50 -3.05 11.72
N ILE A 50 16.85 -2.01 12.22
CA ILE A 50 15.46 -2.11 12.72
C ILE A 50 14.46 -2.01 11.57
N LEU A 51 14.73 -1.17 10.55
CA LEU A 51 13.97 -1.12 9.31
C LEU A 51 13.90 -2.51 8.65
N GLU A 52 15.03 -3.22 8.59
CA GLU A 52 15.07 -4.59 8.07
C GLU A 52 14.09 -5.52 8.81
N ILE A 53 14.00 -5.43 10.14
CA ILE A 53 13.10 -6.25 10.96
C ILE A 53 11.63 -5.98 10.60
N PHE A 54 11.24 -4.71 10.53
CA PHE A 54 9.87 -4.35 10.18
C PHE A 54 9.52 -4.74 8.74
N LEU A 55 10.44 -4.58 7.81
CA LEU A 55 10.24 -5.01 6.42
C LEU A 55 10.09 -6.53 6.32
N LEU A 56 10.89 -7.30 7.03
CA LEU A 56 10.72 -8.75 7.12
C LEU A 56 9.35 -9.10 7.71
N ASN A 57 8.90 -8.41 8.76
CA ASN A 57 7.55 -8.62 9.31
C ASN A 57 6.44 -8.31 8.28
N PHE A 58 6.68 -7.39 7.37
CA PHE A 58 5.76 -7.09 6.26
C PHE A 58 5.95 -7.98 5.02
N GLY A 59 6.79 -9.02 5.11
CA GLY A 59 7.06 -9.94 4.00
C GLY A 59 7.90 -9.32 2.87
N ILE A 60 8.79 -8.38 3.22
CA ILE A 60 9.79 -7.80 2.32
C ILE A 60 11.16 -8.16 2.88
N ARG A 61 12.00 -8.84 2.08
CA ARG A 61 13.37 -9.14 2.47
C ARG A 61 14.30 -8.11 1.86
N PRO A 62 14.79 -7.14 2.65
CA PRO A 62 15.65 -6.11 2.11
C PRO A 62 17.10 -6.59 2.03
N GLN A 63 17.78 -6.21 0.94
CA GLN A 63 19.22 -6.03 0.94
C GLN A 63 19.49 -4.54 1.16
N ILE A 64 20.26 -4.18 2.18
CA ILE A 64 20.48 -2.78 2.54
C ILE A 64 21.90 -2.34 2.18
N TYR A 65 22.00 -1.21 1.48
CA TYR A 65 23.21 -0.43 1.30
C TYR A 65 23.15 0.75 2.27
N GLU A 66 24.20 1.01 3.00
CA GLU A 66 24.34 2.20 3.83
C GLU A 66 25.53 3.04 3.32
N CYS A 67 25.32 4.34 3.12
CA CYS A 67 26.43 5.23 2.83
C CYS A 67 27.32 5.44 4.08
N GLU A 68 28.55 5.86 3.88
CA GLU A 68 29.36 6.36 4.99
C GLU A 68 28.71 7.57 5.64
N TYR A 69 29.05 7.82 6.92
CA TYR A 69 28.53 8.95 7.68
C TYR A 69 28.56 10.27 6.90
N ASN A 70 27.38 10.89 6.74
CA ASN A 70 27.18 12.18 6.07
C ASN A 70 27.63 12.23 4.61
N LYS A 71 27.71 11.09 3.92
CA LYS A 71 28.07 11.00 2.49
C LYS A 71 26.88 10.90 1.56
N TYR A 72 25.67 11.08 2.07
CA TYR A 72 24.41 10.94 1.31
C TYR A 72 24.39 11.80 0.03
N TRP A 73 24.95 13.01 0.09
CA TRP A 73 25.00 13.92 -1.05
C TRP A 73 26.10 13.56 -2.02
N GLU A 74 27.33 13.29 -1.50
CA GLU A 74 28.49 12.94 -2.30
C GLU A 74 28.29 11.64 -3.08
N ASP A 75 27.69 10.61 -2.44
CA ASP A 75 27.47 9.31 -3.06
C ASP A 75 26.58 9.41 -4.31
N VAL A 76 25.59 10.31 -4.28
CA VAL A 76 24.71 10.57 -5.42
C VAL A 76 25.37 11.48 -6.45
N MET A 77 25.93 12.62 -6.01
CA MET A 77 26.39 13.66 -6.93
C MET A 77 27.67 13.30 -7.67
N PHE A 78 28.52 12.45 -7.08
CA PHE A 78 29.79 12.02 -7.66
C PHE A 78 29.78 10.57 -8.15
N ASP A 79 28.60 10.01 -8.37
CA ASP A 79 28.41 8.68 -8.96
C ASP A 79 29.22 7.58 -8.23
N ASN A 80 29.00 7.41 -6.92
CA ASN A 80 29.67 6.39 -6.12
C ASN A 80 29.52 4.99 -6.77
N PRO A 81 30.62 4.30 -7.15
CA PRO A 81 30.56 3.05 -7.87
C PRO A 81 29.94 1.91 -7.06
N GLU A 82 30.01 1.93 -5.73
CA GLU A 82 29.36 0.92 -4.88
C GLU A 82 27.86 1.08 -4.90
N LEU A 83 27.35 2.32 -4.77
CA LEU A 83 25.92 2.61 -4.88
C LEU A 83 25.40 2.30 -6.29
N ALA A 84 26.15 2.66 -7.33
CA ALA A 84 25.79 2.34 -8.71
C ALA A 84 25.77 0.82 -8.97
N GLY A 85 26.75 0.08 -8.47
CA GLY A 85 26.80 -1.38 -8.55
C GLY A 85 25.72 -2.08 -7.71
N PHE A 86 25.27 -1.45 -6.63
CA PHE A 86 24.18 -1.96 -5.82
C PHE A 86 22.84 -1.89 -6.55
N ALA A 87 22.59 -0.87 -7.37
CA ALA A 87 21.38 -0.67 -8.16
C ALA A 87 20.10 -0.78 -7.28
N PRO A 88 19.80 0.24 -6.45
CA PRO A 88 18.71 0.19 -5.48
C PRO A 88 17.33 0.15 -6.14
N ASP A 89 16.39 -0.59 -5.53
CA ASP A 89 14.95 -0.55 -5.83
C ASP A 89 14.25 0.62 -5.12
N ILE A 90 14.84 1.14 -4.03
CA ILE A 90 14.37 2.33 -3.27
C ILE A 90 15.60 3.04 -2.71
N ILE A 91 15.55 4.37 -2.70
CA ILE A 91 16.49 5.22 -1.98
C ILE A 91 15.75 5.89 -0.82
N TYR A 92 16.28 5.76 0.40
CA TYR A 92 15.83 6.48 1.58
C TYR A 92 16.88 7.49 2.02
N PHE A 93 16.57 8.77 1.91
CA PHE A 93 17.39 9.87 2.41
C PHE A 93 17.01 10.20 3.85
N HIS A 94 17.87 9.82 4.79
CA HIS A 94 17.72 10.14 6.19
C HIS A 94 18.49 11.41 6.54
N THR A 95 17.87 12.57 6.35
CA THR A 95 18.37 13.87 6.80
C THR A 95 17.50 14.45 7.91
N THR A 96 18.08 15.28 8.75
CA THR A 96 17.43 15.88 9.92
C THR A 96 17.82 17.36 10.02
N ASN A 97 17.30 18.07 11.01
CA ASN A 97 17.68 19.46 11.27
C ASN A 97 19.20 19.66 11.49
N ARG A 98 19.97 18.57 11.73
CA ARG A 98 21.42 18.57 11.85
C ARG A 98 22.16 18.73 10.51
N ASN A 99 21.45 18.56 9.41
CA ASN A 99 22.02 18.63 8.05
C ASN A 99 21.76 19.97 7.35
N ILE A 100 21.09 20.91 8.03
CA ILE A 100 20.86 22.27 7.55
C ILE A 100 21.49 23.29 8.50
N ARG A 101 21.74 24.49 8.01
CA ARG A 101 22.17 25.63 8.82
C ARG A 101 20.99 26.53 9.07
N PHE A 102 20.82 26.97 10.32
CA PHE A 102 19.80 27.95 10.63
C PHE A 102 20.29 29.38 10.38
N PRO A 103 19.38 30.31 10.02
CA PRO A 103 19.72 31.72 9.90
C PRO A 103 20.26 32.30 11.22
N GLU A 104 21.14 33.26 11.12
CA GLU A 104 21.56 34.06 12.30
C GLU A 104 20.50 35.13 12.59
N ILE A 105 20.23 35.32 13.90
CA ILE A 105 19.29 36.37 14.34
C ILE A 105 19.76 37.73 13.83
N GLY A 106 18.88 38.45 13.13
CA GLY A 106 19.20 39.76 12.51
C GLY A 106 19.57 39.70 11.04
N MET A 107 19.61 38.52 10.43
CA MET A 107 19.70 38.44 8.96
C MET A 107 18.48 39.10 8.30
N SER A 108 18.70 39.69 7.15
CA SER A 108 17.62 40.26 6.35
C SER A 108 16.72 39.18 5.76
N GLU A 109 15.48 39.53 5.44
CA GLU A 109 14.54 38.61 4.77
C GLU A 109 15.10 38.08 3.45
N GLU A 110 15.82 38.94 2.69
CA GLU A 110 16.46 38.60 1.42
C GLU A 110 17.57 37.56 1.62
N ASP A 111 18.41 37.71 2.65
CA ASP A 111 19.46 36.75 2.96
C ASP A 111 18.90 35.39 3.41
N VAL A 112 17.88 35.42 4.26
CA VAL A 112 17.22 34.18 4.70
C VAL A 112 16.55 33.45 3.54
N LYS A 113 15.90 34.21 2.63
CA LYS A 113 15.34 33.64 1.41
C LYS A 113 16.43 33.03 0.53
N GLY A 114 17.57 33.72 0.38
CA GLY A 114 18.73 33.20 -0.35
C GLY A 114 19.26 31.89 0.24
N MET A 115 19.30 31.78 1.58
CA MET A 115 19.66 30.50 2.26
C MET A 115 18.66 29.39 1.96
N LEU A 116 17.36 29.67 2.06
CA LEU A 116 16.30 28.70 1.75
C LEU A 116 16.35 28.24 0.28
N ASP A 117 16.58 29.17 -0.65
CA ASP A 117 16.70 28.85 -2.07
C ASP A 117 17.92 27.96 -2.34
N ASN A 118 19.04 28.24 -1.67
CA ASN A 118 20.26 27.45 -1.81
C ASN A 118 20.11 26.04 -1.20
N ASP A 119 19.56 25.93 0.01
CA ASP A 119 19.36 24.63 0.66
C ASP A 119 18.37 23.78 -0.14
N TYR A 120 17.22 24.33 -0.49
CA TYR A 120 16.24 23.63 -1.34
C TYR A 120 16.83 23.23 -2.70
N GLY A 121 17.59 24.13 -3.35
CA GLY A 121 18.24 23.85 -4.63
C GLY A 121 19.22 22.68 -4.57
N LYS A 122 19.99 22.55 -3.46
CA LYS A 122 20.88 21.39 -3.24
C LYS A 122 20.11 20.08 -3.18
N PHE A 123 19.01 20.05 -2.42
CA PHE A 123 18.17 18.85 -2.31
C PHE A 123 17.53 18.51 -3.65
N CYS A 124 16.98 19.48 -4.38
CA CYS A 124 16.42 19.25 -5.72
C CYS A 124 17.45 18.64 -6.68
N ALA A 125 18.65 19.20 -6.76
CA ALA A 125 19.72 18.68 -7.61
C ALA A 125 20.09 17.22 -7.26
N MET A 126 20.12 16.90 -5.97
CA MET A 126 20.38 15.54 -5.50
C MET A 126 19.25 14.59 -5.88
N TRP A 127 17.99 14.97 -5.67
CA TRP A 127 16.83 14.12 -6.01
C TRP A 127 16.71 13.90 -7.52
N GLU A 128 16.91 14.95 -8.34
CA GLU A 128 16.91 14.87 -9.80
C GLU A 128 18.02 13.93 -10.30
N LYS A 129 19.23 14.06 -9.75
CA LYS A 129 20.34 13.18 -10.08
C LYS A 129 20.05 11.74 -9.68
N ALA A 130 19.56 11.49 -8.46
CA ALA A 130 19.20 10.15 -7.98
C ALA A 130 18.09 9.53 -8.84
N GLY A 131 17.00 10.28 -9.11
CA GLY A 131 15.88 9.82 -9.93
C GLY A 131 16.30 9.48 -11.36
N SER A 132 17.12 10.34 -11.99
CA SER A 132 17.60 10.10 -13.36
C SER A 132 18.64 8.97 -13.46
N THR A 133 19.38 8.69 -12.39
CA THR A 133 20.42 7.65 -12.39
C THR A 133 19.84 6.27 -12.05
N TYR A 134 19.01 6.19 -11.01
CA TYR A 134 18.56 4.90 -10.44
C TYR A 134 17.14 4.52 -10.86
N HIS A 135 16.33 5.45 -11.33
CA HIS A 135 14.95 5.22 -11.78
C HIS A 135 14.09 4.46 -10.77
N CYS A 136 14.27 4.74 -9.49
CA CYS A 136 13.56 4.07 -8.39
C CYS A 136 12.88 5.09 -7.46
N PRO A 137 11.89 4.66 -6.67
CA PRO A 137 11.26 5.51 -5.66
C PRO A 137 12.26 6.11 -4.68
N ILE A 138 12.03 7.37 -4.32
CA ILE A 138 12.80 8.12 -3.33
C ILE A 138 11.92 8.41 -2.13
N ILE A 139 12.40 8.09 -0.93
CA ILE A 139 11.81 8.49 0.34
C ILE A 139 12.76 9.50 0.97
N GLN A 140 12.27 10.69 1.29
CA GLN A 140 13.04 11.78 1.88
C GLN A 140 12.42 12.21 3.20
N ASN A 141 13.20 12.25 4.28
CA ASN A 141 12.74 12.93 5.49
C ASN A 141 12.51 14.42 5.19
N ASN A 142 11.41 14.98 5.70
CA ASN A 142 11.40 16.41 5.96
C ASN A 142 12.25 16.71 7.22
N PHE A 143 12.06 17.87 7.87
CA PHE A 143 12.86 18.25 9.02
C PHE A 143 12.00 18.40 10.28
N GLU A 144 12.44 17.79 11.37
CA GLU A 144 11.90 18.01 12.70
C GLU A 144 12.31 19.40 13.23
N PHE A 145 11.56 19.91 14.19
CA PHE A 145 11.90 21.17 14.85
C PHE A 145 13.19 21.04 15.69
N PRO A 146 13.97 22.13 15.83
CA PRO A 146 15.10 22.16 16.74
C PRO A 146 14.64 22.02 18.19
N ALA A 147 15.46 21.38 19.02
CA ALA A 147 15.13 21.11 20.42
C ALA A 147 15.05 22.38 21.31
N TYR A 148 15.49 23.54 20.82
CA TYR A 148 15.46 24.80 21.56
C TYR A 148 15.09 25.97 20.66
N ARG A 149 14.58 27.04 21.25
CA ARG A 149 14.10 28.25 20.58
C ARG A 149 14.72 29.48 21.21
N ILE A 150 15.63 30.12 20.49
CA ILE A 150 16.34 31.33 20.98
C ILE A 150 15.37 32.52 21.13
N LEU A 151 14.41 32.65 20.20
CA LEU A 151 13.43 33.73 20.19
C LEU A 151 12.12 33.34 20.90
N GLY A 152 12.09 32.21 21.60
CA GLY A 152 10.86 31.72 22.25
C GLY A 152 9.71 31.55 21.24
N ASN A 153 8.53 32.08 21.55
CA ASN A 153 7.36 31.98 20.64
C ASN A 153 7.51 32.77 19.35
N SER A 154 8.44 33.74 19.28
CA SER A 154 8.69 34.48 18.05
C SER A 154 9.42 33.67 16.97
N GLU A 155 9.97 32.50 17.28
CA GLU A 155 10.63 31.61 16.32
C GLU A 155 9.76 31.26 15.10
N CYS A 156 8.43 31.12 15.30
CA CYS A 156 7.53 30.73 14.23
C CYS A 156 7.16 31.88 13.27
N VAL A 157 7.34 33.14 13.67
CA VAL A 157 6.98 34.32 12.86
C VAL A 157 8.19 35.15 12.43
N ASN A 158 9.32 35.05 13.12
CA ASN A 158 10.52 35.76 12.75
C ASN A 158 11.18 35.09 11.53
N VAL A 159 11.54 35.89 10.52
CA VAL A 159 12.14 35.36 9.26
C VAL A 159 13.44 34.58 9.52
N ALA A 160 14.22 34.98 10.51
CA ALA A 160 15.44 34.27 10.92
C ALA A 160 15.20 33.24 12.02
N GLY A 161 13.95 32.98 12.43
CA GLY A 161 13.60 31.95 13.41
C GLY A 161 13.82 30.55 12.84
N SER A 162 14.44 29.68 13.63
CA SER A 162 14.73 28.30 13.21
C SER A 162 13.47 27.48 12.96
N VAL A 163 12.39 27.71 13.73
CA VAL A 163 11.08 27.07 13.52
C VAL A 163 10.44 27.53 12.20
N ASN A 164 10.51 28.85 11.91
CA ASN A 164 10.02 29.38 10.65
C ASN A 164 10.81 28.85 9.45
N TYR A 165 12.13 28.74 9.59
CA TYR A 165 12.99 28.19 8.54
C TYR A 165 12.65 26.73 8.21
N VAL A 166 12.48 25.87 9.23
CA VAL A 166 12.07 24.47 9.05
C VAL A 166 10.72 24.39 8.36
N ASN A 167 9.71 25.16 8.81
CA ASN A 167 8.39 25.18 8.17
C ASN A 167 8.48 25.57 6.69
N SER A 168 9.27 26.59 6.38
CA SER A 168 9.44 27.08 5.01
C SER A 168 10.13 26.06 4.11
N LEU A 169 11.12 25.34 4.63
CA LEU A 169 11.82 24.29 3.88
C LEU A 169 10.94 23.05 3.69
N ASN A 170 10.22 22.62 4.73
CA ASN A 170 9.30 21.48 4.67
C ASN A 170 8.15 21.73 3.69
N GLU A 171 7.60 22.96 3.63
CA GLU A 171 6.60 23.31 2.62
C GLU A 171 7.14 23.18 1.19
N ARG A 172 8.40 23.56 0.96
CA ARG A 172 9.05 23.39 -0.36
C ARG A 172 9.24 21.90 -0.69
N PHE A 173 9.61 21.08 0.29
CA PHE A 173 9.73 19.62 0.13
C PHE A 173 8.39 19.00 -0.23
N ALA A 174 7.33 19.37 0.50
CA ALA A 174 5.97 18.96 0.18
C ALA A 174 5.53 19.42 -1.22
N GLY A 175 5.92 20.64 -1.62
CA GLY A 175 5.72 21.15 -2.97
C GLY A 175 6.38 20.31 -4.04
N TYR A 176 7.62 19.89 -3.81
CA TYR A 176 8.34 18.98 -4.71
C TYR A 176 7.63 17.63 -4.82
N ALA A 177 7.26 17.02 -3.69
CA ALA A 177 6.58 15.73 -3.65
C ALA A 177 5.23 15.75 -4.40
N ARG A 178 4.47 16.85 -4.30
CA ARG A 178 3.20 17.02 -5.05
C ARG A 178 3.37 16.97 -6.57
N CYS A 179 4.54 17.37 -7.07
CA CYS A 179 4.83 17.48 -8.50
C CYS A 179 5.63 16.29 -9.06
N HIS A 180 6.22 15.46 -8.19
CA HIS A 180 7.10 14.37 -8.60
C HIS A 180 6.54 13.03 -8.11
N LYS A 181 6.12 12.20 -9.04
CA LYS A 181 5.68 10.82 -8.76
C LYS A 181 6.88 9.99 -8.31
N ASP A 182 6.62 8.94 -7.52
CA ASP A 182 7.66 8.10 -6.91
C ASP A 182 8.63 8.85 -5.98
N PHE A 183 8.22 10.05 -5.51
CA PHE A 183 8.90 10.80 -4.47
C PHE A 183 7.99 10.93 -3.24
N TYR A 184 8.43 10.42 -2.11
CA TYR A 184 7.66 10.33 -0.88
C TYR A 184 8.34 11.06 0.26
N ILE A 185 7.55 11.70 1.11
CA ILE A 185 8.05 12.34 2.33
C ILE A 185 7.85 11.38 3.51
N GLU A 186 8.92 11.13 4.25
CA GLU A 186 8.82 10.67 5.62
C GLU A 186 8.67 11.88 6.51
N ASP A 187 7.48 12.10 7.08
CA ASP A 187 7.15 13.30 7.85
C ASP A 187 7.68 13.20 9.29
N ILE A 188 8.99 13.35 9.44
CA ILE A 188 9.62 13.35 10.77
C ILE A 188 9.24 14.57 11.61
N GLN A 189 8.70 15.64 11.01
CA GLN A 189 8.15 16.77 11.75
C GLN A 189 6.93 16.32 12.57
N TYR A 190 5.97 15.66 11.93
CA TYR A 190 4.82 15.09 12.61
C TYR A 190 5.23 13.98 13.59
N LEU A 191 6.09 13.07 13.15
CA LEU A 191 6.50 11.92 13.92
C LEU A 191 7.22 12.32 15.23
N SER A 192 8.14 13.29 15.16
CA SER A 192 8.83 13.83 16.34
C SER A 192 7.89 14.57 17.30
N ALA A 193 6.89 15.30 16.76
CA ALA A 193 5.88 15.98 17.57
C ALA A 193 4.98 14.97 18.30
N SER A 194 4.53 13.91 17.61
CA SER A 194 3.72 12.84 18.19
C SER A 194 4.47 12.00 19.22
N TYR A 195 5.75 11.73 18.98
CA TYR A 195 6.63 11.00 19.91
C TYR A 195 6.93 11.82 21.17
N GLY A 196 7.02 13.12 21.02
CA GLY A 196 7.46 14.11 21.98
C GLY A 196 8.86 14.62 21.63
N LEU A 197 8.94 15.87 21.21
CA LEU A 197 10.14 16.48 20.65
C LEU A 197 11.36 16.37 21.59
N ASP A 198 11.15 16.52 22.91
CA ASP A 198 12.22 16.42 23.92
C ASP A 198 12.79 14.99 24.05
N ALA A 199 11.96 13.98 23.76
CA ALA A 199 12.36 12.57 23.80
C ALA A 199 12.88 12.05 22.45
N TRP A 200 12.61 12.79 21.36
CA TRP A 200 12.98 12.41 19.99
C TRP A 200 14.49 12.31 19.78
N ALA A 201 15.25 13.25 20.32
CA ALA A 201 16.71 13.33 20.15
C ALA A 201 17.43 13.37 21.49
N ASP A 202 18.61 12.74 21.53
CA ASP A 202 19.53 12.80 22.67
C ASP A 202 20.79 13.56 22.27
N PRO A 203 21.02 14.77 22.83
CA PRO A 203 22.19 15.57 22.51
C PRO A 203 23.54 14.85 22.81
N LEU A 204 23.57 13.99 23.84
CA LEU A 204 24.78 13.23 24.18
C LEU A 204 25.08 12.21 23.08
N TYR A 205 24.10 11.46 22.63
CA TYR A 205 24.27 10.50 21.53
C TYR A 205 24.67 11.18 20.20
N TRP A 206 24.15 12.36 19.94
CA TRP A 206 24.64 13.14 18.80
C TRP A 206 26.12 13.47 18.88
N HIS A 207 26.58 13.95 20.05
CA HIS A 207 27.99 14.32 20.21
C HIS A 207 28.93 13.12 20.22
N MET A 208 28.50 12.01 20.83
CA MET A 208 29.32 10.80 20.96
C MET A 208 29.33 9.95 19.67
N TYR A 209 28.17 9.78 19.03
CA TYR A 209 27.99 8.77 17.99
C TYR A 209 27.33 9.29 16.72
N LYS A 210 26.97 10.56 16.68
CA LYS A 210 26.26 11.18 15.54
C LYS A 210 24.87 10.57 15.25
N TYR A 211 24.20 10.03 16.24
CA TYR A 211 22.79 9.69 16.13
C TYR A 211 21.95 10.96 16.25
N ALA A 212 21.10 11.20 15.24
CA ALA A 212 20.19 12.34 15.24
C ALA A 212 18.95 12.11 16.11
N LEU A 213 18.61 10.84 16.36
CA LEU A 213 17.50 10.40 17.21
C LEU A 213 18.02 9.74 18.49
N SER A 214 17.17 9.73 19.52
CA SER A 214 17.36 8.85 20.67
C SER A 214 17.20 7.39 20.23
N MET A 215 17.86 6.48 20.93
CA MET A 215 17.81 5.06 20.59
C MET A 215 16.36 4.52 20.61
N GLU A 216 15.57 4.95 21.59
CA GLU A 216 14.18 4.55 21.76
C GLU A 216 13.25 5.09 20.67
N ALA A 217 13.61 6.19 20.00
CA ALA A 217 12.84 6.76 18.89
C ALA A 217 13.12 6.06 17.55
N ILE A 218 14.27 5.38 17.41
CA ILE A 218 14.66 4.70 16.16
C ILE A 218 13.59 3.69 15.69
N PRO A 219 13.01 2.82 16.54
CA PRO A 219 11.97 1.90 16.09
C PRO A 219 10.73 2.60 15.51
N THR A 220 10.34 3.74 16.09
CA THR A 220 9.21 4.53 15.59
C THR A 220 9.48 5.07 14.18
N LEU A 221 10.65 5.65 13.93
CA LEU A 221 11.04 6.10 12.59
C LEU A 221 11.14 4.92 11.62
N ALA A 222 11.82 3.84 12.00
CA ALA A 222 12.01 2.68 11.14
C ALA A 222 10.67 2.01 10.77
N TYR A 223 9.70 2.01 11.70
CA TYR A 223 8.35 1.52 11.45
C TYR A 223 7.61 2.39 10.44
N SER A 224 7.67 3.71 10.58
CA SER A 224 7.04 4.67 9.66
C SER A 224 7.59 4.52 8.24
N VAL A 225 8.92 4.52 8.09
CA VAL A 225 9.57 4.26 6.78
C VAL A 225 9.17 2.91 6.21
N ALA A 226 9.08 1.86 7.05
CA ALA A 226 8.64 0.54 6.61
C ALA A 226 7.17 0.55 6.14
N CYS A 227 6.30 1.39 6.74
CA CYS A 227 4.91 1.57 6.31
C CYS A 227 4.84 2.21 4.92
N ILE A 228 5.66 3.22 4.62
CA ILE A 228 5.77 3.79 3.27
C ILE A 228 6.22 2.71 2.27
N ILE A 229 7.30 2.00 2.58
CA ILE A 229 7.84 0.95 1.71
C ILE A 229 6.81 -0.16 1.44
N LYS A 230 6.12 -0.65 2.48
CA LYS A 230 5.08 -1.67 2.30
C LYS A 230 3.93 -1.16 1.42
N SER A 231 3.59 0.13 1.55
CA SER A 231 2.54 0.77 0.72
C SER A 231 2.94 0.84 -0.75
N ILE A 232 4.19 1.24 -1.04
CA ILE A 232 4.75 1.24 -2.40
C ILE A 232 4.58 -0.14 -3.05
N TYR A 233 4.83 -1.22 -2.31
CA TYR A 233 4.69 -2.60 -2.80
C TYR A 233 3.30 -3.22 -2.61
N GLY A 234 2.27 -2.39 -2.34
CA GLY A 234 0.86 -2.82 -2.31
C GLY A 234 0.50 -3.81 -1.21
N LYS A 235 1.23 -3.81 -0.09
CA LYS A 235 1.02 -4.72 1.06
C LYS A 235 0.13 -4.11 2.16
N ASN A 236 -0.55 -3.01 1.88
CA ASN A 236 -1.52 -2.39 2.79
C ASN A 236 -2.75 -3.27 2.99
N LYS A 237 -3.38 -3.10 4.15
CA LYS A 237 -4.72 -3.61 4.39
C LYS A 237 -5.72 -2.90 3.46
N LYS A 238 -6.87 -3.55 3.24
CA LYS A 238 -7.89 -3.07 2.30
C LYS A 238 -9.28 -2.97 2.93
N VAL A 239 -9.50 -3.75 3.99
CA VAL A 239 -10.80 -3.88 4.65
C VAL A 239 -10.65 -3.54 6.13
N LEU A 240 -11.56 -2.72 6.62
CA LEU A 240 -11.75 -2.45 8.04
C LEU A 240 -13.07 -3.10 8.46
N THR A 241 -12.97 -4.19 9.21
CA THR A 241 -14.11 -4.91 9.76
C THR A 241 -14.32 -4.47 11.20
N LEU A 242 -15.52 -4.07 11.53
CA LEU A 242 -15.87 -3.44 12.78
C LEU A 242 -16.96 -4.24 13.51
N ASP A 243 -16.80 -4.43 14.80
CA ASP A 243 -17.94 -4.72 15.66
C ASP A 243 -18.82 -3.47 15.82
N LEU A 244 -19.98 -3.60 16.43
CA LEU A 244 -20.95 -2.53 16.64
C LEU A 244 -20.99 -2.08 18.10
N ASP A 245 -21.53 -2.91 18.99
CA ASP A 245 -21.74 -2.61 20.40
C ASP A 245 -20.41 -2.32 21.11
N ASN A 246 -20.33 -1.21 21.83
CA ASN A 246 -19.12 -0.69 22.48
C ASN A 246 -17.91 -0.49 21.53
N THR A 247 -18.13 -0.56 20.22
CA THR A 247 -17.12 -0.29 19.19
C THR A 247 -17.51 0.94 18.36
N LEU A 248 -18.69 0.95 17.72
CA LEU A 248 -19.18 2.12 16.96
C LEU A 248 -20.09 3.03 17.79
N TRP A 249 -20.67 2.53 18.86
CA TRP A 249 -21.46 3.27 19.87
C TRP A 249 -21.28 2.65 21.23
N GLY A 250 -21.56 3.39 22.28
CA GLY A 250 -21.57 2.85 23.64
C GLY A 250 -22.93 2.25 23.99
N GLY A 251 -22.89 1.06 24.59
CA GLY A 251 -24.07 0.28 24.93
C GLY A 251 -24.28 -0.91 24.02
N VAL A 252 -25.29 -1.72 24.33
CA VAL A 252 -25.69 -2.93 23.61
C VAL A 252 -27.06 -2.70 23.00
N VAL A 253 -27.14 -2.58 21.68
CA VAL A 253 -28.39 -2.17 21.00
C VAL A 253 -29.55 -3.12 21.27
N GLY A 254 -29.27 -4.41 21.43
CA GLY A 254 -30.29 -5.43 21.75
C GLY A 254 -30.89 -5.31 23.15
N ASP A 255 -30.15 -4.80 24.13
CA ASP A 255 -30.54 -4.67 25.52
C ASP A 255 -31.05 -3.23 25.83
N ASP A 256 -30.33 -2.24 25.34
CA ASP A 256 -30.58 -0.82 25.65
C ASP A 256 -31.62 -0.18 24.71
N GLY A 257 -31.79 -0.74 23.52
CA GLY A 257 -32.55 -0.17 22.40
C GLY A 257 -31.77 0.95 21.68
N ALA A 258 -32.07 1.14 20.38
CA ALA A 258 -31.34 2.08 19.54
C ALA A 258 -31.37 3.54 20.09
N ASP A 259 -32.47 3.97 20.65
CA ASP A 259 -32.65 5.35 21.16
C ASP A 259 -31.78 5.68 22.39
N ASN A 260 -31.22 4.67 23.07
CA ASN A 260 -30.43 4.84 24.29
C ASN A 260 -28.92 4.62 24.11
N LEU A 261 -28.47 4.44 22.87
CA LEU A 261 -27.05 4.27 22.56
C LEU A 261 -26.26 5.56 22.88
N ALA A 262 -25.06 5.41 23.41
CA ALA A 262 -24.15 6.53 23.58
C ALA A 262 -23.49 6.88 22.24
N ILE A 263 -24.13 7.79 21.52
CA ILE A 263 -23.68 8.35 20.24
C ILE A 263 -24.17 9.80 20.15
N GLY A 264 -23.61 10.59 19.26
CA GLY A 264 -24.02 12.00 19.06
C GLY A 264 -23.30 12.98 19.98
N GLN A 265 -23.88 14.18 20.16
CA GLN A 265 -23.21 15.31 20.81
C GLN A 265 -23.66 15.55 22.25
N GLU A 266 -24.63 14.80 22.77
CA GLU A 266 -25.24 15.07 24.04
C GLU A 266 -24.38 14.68 25.26
N THR A 267 -23.55 13.65 25.09
CA THR A 267 -22.65 13.14 26.14
C THR A 267 -21.20 13.09 25.69
N SER A 268 -20.26 13.18 26.63
CA SER A 268 -18.84 13.05 26.30
C SER A 268 -18.51 11.72 25.65
N MET A 269 -19.09 10.62 26.10
CA MET A 269 -18.88 9.30 25.48
C MET A 269 -19.51 9.23 24.09
N GLY A 270 -20.71 9.76 23.90
CA GLY A 270 -21.33 9.87 22.58
C GLY A 270 -20.45 10.62 21.58
N GLN A 271 -19.83 11.71 22.02
CA GLN A 271 -18.89 12.49 21.18
C GLN A 271 -17.65 11.67 20.80
N VAL A 272 -17.09 10.88 21.70
CA VAL A 272 -15.91 10.02 21.41
C VAL A 272 -16.27 8.96 20.36
N TYR A 273 -17.41 8.29 20.47
CA TYR A 273 -17.87 7.33 19.47
C TYR A 273 -18.17 8.01 18.13
N SER A 274 -18.79 9.20 18.15
CA SER A 274 -19.03 9.96 16.92
C SER A 274 -17.72 10.37 16.22
N GLU A 275 -16.69 10.77 16.97
CA GLU A 275 -15.37 11.07 16.42
C GLU A 275 -14.73 9.82 15.79
N PHE A 276 -14.86 8.66 16.43
CA PHE A 276 -14.39 7.40 15.86
C PHE A 276 -15.16 7.03 14.58
N GLN A 277 -16.49 7.16 14.56
CA GLN A 277 -17.27 6.93 13.33
C GLN A 277 -16.85 7.86 12.19
N GLU A 278 -16.58 9.14 12.47
CA GLU A 278 -16.08 10.08 11.47
C GLU A 278 -14.71 9.68 10.93
N TYR A 279 -13.80 9.23 11.80
CA TYR A 279 -12.50 8.68 11.40
C TYR A 279 -12.68 7.46 10.48
N VAL A 280 -13.54 6.52 10.84
CA VAL A 280 -13.85 5.34 10.02
C VAL A 280 -14.46 5.75 8.67
N ARG A 281 -15.41 6.71 8.67
CA ARG A 281 -16.06 7.20 7.45
C ARG A 281 -15.05 7.77 6.46
N ARG A 282 -14.07 8.54 6.94
CA ARG A 282 -13.01 9.11 6.10
C ARG A 282 -12.12 8.06 5.45
N HIS A 283 -12.01 6.87 6.02
CA HIS A 283 -11.26 5.79 5.40
C HIS A 283 -11.88 5.30 4.08
N LYS A 284 -13.19 5.49 3.86
CA LYS A 284 -13.81 5.24 2.55
C LYS A 284 -13.23 6.13 1.46
N ASP A 285 -12.91 7.39 1.77
CA ASP A 285 -12.40 8.35 0.80
C ASP A 285 -11.02 7.95 0.25
N ILE A 286 -10.27 7.19 1.03
CA ILE A 286 -8.99 6.58 0.61
C ILE A 286 -9.14 5.15 0.10
N GLY A 287 -10.37 4.67 -0.03
CA GLY A 287 -10.71 3.37 -0.64
C GLY A 287 -10.58 2.18 0.30
N VAL A 288 -10.66 2.37 1.62
CA VAL A 288 -10.82 1.28 2.59
C VAL A 288 -12.25 0.77 2.53
N ILE A 289 -12.40 -0.54 2.41
CA ILE A 289 -13.69 -1.21 2.40
C ILE A 289 -14.16 -1.37 3.84
N LEU A 290 -15.37 -0.90 4.16
CA LEU A 290 -15.96 -1.07 5.48
C LEU A 290 -16.87 -2.29 5.51
N THR A 291 -16.75 -3.10 6.57
CA THR A 291 -17.62 -4.25 6.83
C THR A 291 -17.95 -4.33 8.31
N VAL A 292 -19.09 -4.93 8.62
CA VAL A 292 -19.54 -5.19 10.00
C VAL A 292 -19.48 -6.69 10.27
N ASP A 293 -19.01 -7.04 11.47
CA ASP A 293 -19.07 -8.39 12.02
C ASP A 293 -19.43 -8.32 13.51
N SER A 294 -20.70 -8.48 13.82
CA SER A 294 -21.25 -8.29 15.15
C SER A 294 -22.16 -9.43 15.59
N LYS A 295 -22.08 -9.81 16.86
CA LYS A 295 -23.00 -10.76 17.50
C LYS A 295 -24.26 -10.01 17.92
N ASN A 296 -25.18 -9.86 16.99
CA ASN A 296 -26.41 -9.11 17.16
C ASN A 296 -27.51 -9.64 16.25
N ASP A 297 -28.76 -9.35 16.56
CA ASP A 297 -29.82 -9.53 15.59
C ASP A 297 -29.70 -8.47 14.48
N HIS A 298 -29.88 -8.89 13.24
CA HIS A 298 -29.70 -8.00 12.09
C HIS A 298 -30.54 -6.73 12.16
N GLU A 299 -31.79 -6.85 12.59
CA GLU A 299 -32.72 -5.72 12.71
C GLU A 299 -32.24 -4.70 13.74
N ASN A 300 -31.71 -5.15 14.89
CA ASN A 300 -31.13 -4.30 15.92
C ASN A 300 -29.86 -3.59 15.41
N ALA A 301 -28.98 -4.30 14.72
CA ALA A 301 -27.79 -3.74 14.12
C ALA A 301 -28.12 -2.61 13.12
N ILE A 302 -29.11 -2.83 12.27
CA ILE A 302 -29.59 -1.82 11.32
C ILE A 302 -30.21 -0.62 12.07
N ALA A 303 -31.04 -0.85 13.10
CA ALA A 303 -31.63 0.22 13.89
C ALA A 303 -30.56 1.11 14.56
N GLY A 304 -29.47 0.51 15.08
CA GLY A 304 -28.34 1.26 15.62
C GLY A 304 -27.61 2.09 14.57
N LEU A 305 -27.38 1.55 13.37
CA LEU A 305 -26.76 2.28 12.25
C LEU A 305 -27.67 3.36 11.65
N GLU A 306 -29.00 3.23 11.80
CA GLU A 306 -29.99 4.22 11.38
C GLU A 306 -30.33 5.26 12.48
N HIS A 307 -29.64 5.20 13.63
CA HIS A 307 -29.81 6.20 14.68
C HIS A 307 -29.59 7.61 14.11
N PRO A 308 -30.44 8.63 14.47
CA PRO A 308 -30.34 9.97 13.87
C PRO A 308 -28.97 10.65 14.05
N ASP A 309 -28.26 10.34 15.12
CA ASP A 309 -26.92 10.88 15.40
C ASP A 309 -25.77 9.98 14.90
N SER A 310 -26.09 8.87 14.25
CA SER A 310 -25.06 8.02 13.64
C SER A 310 -24.44 8.69 12.42
N ILE A 311 -23.10 8.68 12.33
CA ILE A 311 -22.34 9.21 11.20
C ILE A 311 -22.17 8.12 10.12
N LEU A 312 -22.08 6.87 10.57
CA LEU A 312 -22.03 5.70 9.68
C LEU A 312 -23.42 5.10 9.54
N HIS A 313 -23.85 4.92 8.31
CA HIS A 313 -25.15 4.34 7.97
C HIS A 313 -24.97 2.96 7.30
N PRO A 314 -26.02 2.13 7.20
CA PRO A 314 -25.93 0.82 6.54
C PRO A 314 -25.29 0.88 5.15
N ASP A 315 -25.57 1.95 4.40
CA ASP A 315 -24.99 2.19 3.07
C ASP A 315 -23.48 2.50 3.06
N ASP A 316 -22.85 2.71 4.20
CA ASP A 316 -21.41 2.88 4.26
C ASP A 316 -20.66 1.54 4.21
N PHE A 317 -21.33 0.47 4.54
CA PHE A 317 -20.74 -0.86 4.59
C PHE A 317 -21.02 -1.67 3.32
N VAL A 318 -20.03 -2.44 2.90
CA VAL A 318 -20.16 -3.35 1.75
C VAL A 318 -20.79 -4.67 2.18
N VAL A 319 -20.46 -5.14 3.38
CA VAL A 319 -21.00 -6.36 3.98
C VAL A 319 -21.34 -6.10 5.45
N ILE A 320 -22.55 -6.49 5.87
CA ILE A 320 -22.99 -6.45 7.27
C ILE A 320 -23.32 -7.89 7.69
N LYS A 321 -22.49 -8.46 8.55
CA LYS A 321 -22.72 -9.74 9.21
C LYS A 321 -23.13 -9.48 10.68
N ALA A 322 -24.41 -9.30 10.91
CA ALA A 322 -24.99 -9.19 12.25
C ALA A 322 -25.82 -10.44 12.48
N ASN A 323 -25.27 -11.38 13.24
CA ASN A 323 -25.86 -12.68 13.55
C ASN A 323 -25.14 -13.33 14.75
N TRP A 324 -25.60 -14.48 15.22
CA TRP A 324 -25.04 -15.19 16.37
C TRP A 324 -24.02 -16.28 16.00
N GLU A 325 -23.60 -16.34 14.74
CA GLU A 325 -22.50 -17.22 14.32
C GLU A 325 -21.14 -16.71 14.87
N PRO A 326 -20.13 -17.58 14.97
CA PRO A 326 -18.79 -17.14 15.37
C PRO A 326 -18.25 -16.06 14.44
N LYS A 327 -17.72 -14.96 14.99
CA LYS A 327 -17.12 -13.86 14.19
C LYS A 327 -16.03 -14.36 13.24
N SER A 328 -15.25 -15.35 13.64
CA SER A 328 -14.23 -15.96 12.75
C SER A 328 -14.84 -16.59 11.49
N ARG A 329 -16.03 -17.19 11.58
CA ARG A 329 -16.75 -17.72 10.42
C ARG A 329 -17.27 -16.59 9.54
N ASN A 330 -17.93 -15.59 10.14
CA ASN A 330 -18.43 -14.42 9.43
C ASN A 330 -17.32 -13.70 8.67
N LEU A 331 -16.16 -13.52 9.30
CA LEU A 331 -15.01 -12.86 8.67
C LEU A 331 -14.43 -13.70 7.51
N ALA A 332 -14.35 -15.03 7.66
CA ALA A 332 -13.94 -15.94 6.59
C ALA A 332 -14.93 -15.91 5.40
N ASP A 333 -16.23 -15.92 5.68
CA ASP A 333 -17.27 -15.80 4.67
C ASP A 333 -17.22 -14.43 3.97
N THR A 334 -17.00 -13.35 4.71
CA THR A 334 -16.80 -11.99 4.16
C THR A 334 -15.56 -11.93 3.26
N ALA A 335 -14.45 -12.55 3.66
CA ALA A 335 -13.25 -12.62 2.85
C ALA A 335 -13.48 -13.37 1.52
N ALA A 336 -14.22 -14.48 1.57
CA ALA A 336 -14.62 -15.23 0.38
C ALA A 336 -15.57 -14.42 -0.52
N GLU A 337 -16.58 -13.77 0.06
CA GLU A 337 -17.56 -12.93 -0.64
C GLU A 337 -16.90 -11.74 -1.38
N LEU A 338 -15.90 -11.11 -0.72
CA LEU A 338 -15.12 -10.03 -1.31
C LEU A 338 -13.99 -10.53 -2.21
N ASN A 339 -13.76 -11.84 -2.28
CA ASN A 339 -12.62 -12.44 -2.98
C ASN A 339 -11.28 -11.80 -2.56
N LEU A 340 -11.10 -11.64 -1.26
CA LEU A 340 -9.90 -11.08 -0.63
C LEU A 340 -9.29 -12.08 0.34
N LEU A 341 -7.97 -12.06 0.45
CA LEU A 341 -7.25 -12.90 1.40
C LEU A 341 -7.31 -12.28 2.82
N PRO A 342 -7.27 -13.12 3.89
CA PRO A 342 -7.32 -12.65 5.28
C PRO A 342 -6.31 -11.55 5.62
N GLU A 343 -5.12 -11.59 5.03
CA GLU A 343 -4.12 -10.53 5.22
C GLU A 343 -4.53 -9.15 4.70
N SER A 344 -5.65 -9.03 4.00
CA SER A 344 -6.21 -7.74 3.58
C SER A 344 -7.05 -7.06 4.65
N PHE A 345 -7.37 -7.76 5.75
CA PHE A 345 -8.34 -7.32 6.75
C PHE A 345 -7.66 -6.74 8.00
N VAL A 346 -8.32 -5.75 8.58
CA VAL A 346 -8.17 -5.29 9.96
C VAL A 346 -9.48 -5.55 10.67
N PHE A 347 -9.45 -6.22 11.81
CA PHE A 347 -10.62 -6.52 12.63
C PHE A 347 -10.55 -5.72 13.93
N VAL A 348 -11.56 -4.93 14.20
CA VAL A 348 -11.67 -4.04 15.36
C VAL A 348 -12.89 -4.43 16.19
N ASP A 349 -12.66 -4.69 17.47
CA ASP A 349 -13.64 -5.21 18.40
C ASP A 349 -13.24 -4.80 19.84
N ASP A 350 -14.15 -4.32 20.66
CA ASP A 350 -13.88 -3.93 22.04
C ASP A 350 -13.54 -5.15 22.91
N ASN A 351 -14.15 -6.31 22.60
CA ASN A 351 -14.01 -7.53 23.40
C ASN A 351 -12.64 -8.23 23.13
N PRO A 352 -11.74 -8.28 24.12
CA PRO A 352 -10.43 -8.92 23.93
C PRO A 352 -10.52 -10.43 23.64
N ALA A 353 -11.58 -11.11 24.07
CA ALA A 353 -11.76 -12.55 23.78
C ALA A 353 -12.06 -12.77 22.29
N GLU A 354 -12.90 -11.94 21.66
CA GLU A 354 -13.18 -12.03 20.23
C GLU A 354 -11.91 -11.69 19.42
N ARG A 355 -11.15 -10.66 19.83
CA ARG A 355 -9.87 -10.33 19.20
C ARG A 355 -8.88 -11.50 19.24
N GLU A 356 -8.78 -12.21 20.38
CA GLU A 356 -7.91 -13.38 20.51
C GLU A 356 -8.37 -14.54 19.64
N ILE A 357 -9.68 -14.81 19.59
CA ILE A 357 -10.27 -15.84 18.72
C ILE A 357 -9.92 -15.58 17.25
N ILE A 358 -10.14 -14.37 16.76
CA ILE A 358 -9.82 -14.00 15.37
C ILE A 358 -8.33 -14.17 15.10
N SER A 359 -7.47 -13.66 15.98
CA SER A 359 -6.01 -13.77 15.83
C SER A 359 -5.54 -15.23 15.76
N ALA A 360 -6.17 -16.12 16.52
CA ALA A 360 -5.81 -17.55 16.57
C ALA A 360 -6.38 -18.35 15.39
N GLN A 361 -7.62 -18.06 14.96
CA GLN A 361 -8.33 -18.88 13.97
C GLN A 361 -8.15 -18.39 12.53
N ILE A 362 -7.87 -17.10 12.31
CA ILE A 362 -7.70 -16.53 10.96
C ILE A 362 -6.31 -15.85 10.85
N PRO A 363 -5.26 -16.63 10.65
CA PRO A 363 -3.91 -16.06 10.48
C PRO A 363 -3.87 -15.06 9.32
N GLY A 364 -3.19 -13.93 9.54
CA GLY A 364 -3.03 -12.85 8.55
C GLY A 364 -3.97 -11.66 8.75
N VAL A 365 -5.12 -11.83 9.41
CA VAL A 365 -5.95 -10.70 9.83
C VAL A 365 -5.16 -9.86 10.84
N ALA A 366 -5.13 -8.55 10.65
CA ALA A 366 -4.58 -7.65 11.66
C ALA A 366 -5.66 -7.37 12.72
N VAL A 367 -5.29 -7.56 13.98
CA VAL A 367 -6.19 -7.35 15.12
C VAL A 367 -5.50 -6.39 16.09
N PRO A 368 -5.73 -5.06 15.96
CA PRO A 368 -5.08 -4.08 16.82
C PRO A 368 -5.54 -4.21 18.27
N ASP A 369 -4.64 -3.92 19.21
CA ASP A 369 -5.01 -3.71 20.60
C ASP A 369 -5.46 -2.26 20.76
N ILE A 370 -6.78 -2.07 20.75
CA ILE A 370 -7.39 -0.74 20.70
C ILE A 370 -7.53 -0.08 22.08
N GLY A 371 -7.46 -0.85 23.17
CA GLY A 371 -7.63 -0.34 24.53
C GLY A 371 -9.03 0.26 24.77
N GLU A 372 -9.09 1.42 25.44
CA GLU A 372 -10.31 2.17 25.69
C GLU A 372 -10.69 3.01 24.46
N VAL A 373 -11.98 3.33 24.31
CA VAL A 373 -12.53 3.95 23.09
C VAL A 373 -11.84 5.26 22.67
N GLU A 374 -11.38 6.07 23.61
CA GLU A 374 -10.63 7.31 23.32
C GLU A 374 -9.26 7.06 22.67
N ASN A 375 -8.80 5.80 22.65
CA ASN A 375 -7.55 5.41 22.02
C ASN A 375 -7.75 4.67 20.69
N TYR A 376 -8.97 4.36 20.27
CA TYR A 376 -9.25 3.57 19.05
C TYR A 376 -8.60 4.20 17.81
N ILE A 377 -8.86 5.50 17.61
CA ILE A 377 -8.30 6.24 16.47
C ILE A 377 -6.78 6.14 16.48
N ARG A 378 -6.14 6.47 17.61
CA ARG A 378 -4.70 6.45 17.73
C ARG A 378 -4.09 5.06 17.47
N SER A 379 -4.73 4.02 18.00
CA SER A 379 -4.24 2.65 17.86
C SER A 379 -4.31 2.17 16.40
N ILE A 380 -5.34 2.54 15.65
CA ILE A 380 -5.51 2.16 14.25
C ILE A 380 -4.62 3.02 13.35
N ASP A 381 -4.55 4.32 13.59
CA ASP A 381 -3.77 5.28 12.80
C ASP A 381 -2.27 4.97 12.87
N HIS A 382 -1.72 4.89 14.07
CA HIS A 382 -0.29 4.62 14.27
C HIS A 382 0.14 3.21 13.85
N ALA A 383 -0.78 2.27 13.71
CA ALA A 383 -0.49 0.95 13.16
C ALA A 383 -0.21 0.98 11.66
N GLY A 384 -0.43 2.10 10.97
CA GLY A 384 -0.08 2.31 9.56
C GLY A 384 -0.68 1.28 8.60
N TYR A 385 -1.85 0.70 8.92
CA TYR A 385 -2.49 -0.33 8.09
C TYR A 385 -2.86 0.17 6.71
N PHE A 386 -3.23 1.44 6.61
CA PHE A 386 -3.81 2.07 5.44
C PHE A 386 -2.93 3.22 4.89
N GLU A 387 -1.61 3.11 5.05
CA GLU A 387 -0.64 4.09 4.56
C GLU A 387 -0.89 4.47 3.10
N VAL A 388 -0.94 5.76 2.79
CA VAL A 388 -1.27 6.26 1.45
C VAL A 388 -0.04 6.83 0.77
N THR A 389 0.50 6.12 -0.18
CA THR A 389 1.58 6.60 -1.06
C THR A 389 1.08 7.08 -2.41
N ASN A 390 -0.12 6.67 -2.79
CA ASN A 390 -0.77 7.12 -4.01
C ASN A 390 -2.29 6.94 -3.86
N LEU A 391 -3.05 7.98 -4.18
CA LEU A 391 -4.51 7.97 -4.16
C LEU A 391 -5.03 8.21 -5.57
N SER A 392 -5.66 7.19 -6.15
CA SER A 392 -6.28 7.27 -7.47
C SER A 392 -7.79 7.50 -7.36
N ALA A 393 -8.40 8.02 -8.44
CA ALA A 393 -9.86 8.12 -8.53
C ALA A 393 -10.57 6.76 -8.40
N ASP A 394 -9.90 5.67 -8.79
CA ASP A 394 -10.41 4.29 -8.63
C ASP A 394 -10.37 3.85 -7.15
N ASP A 395 -9.43 4.35 -6.35
CA ASP A 395 -9.38 4.03 -4.92
C ASP A 395 -10.60 4.64 -4.21
N ALA A 396 -10.95 5.88 -4.50
CA ALA A 396 -12.14 6.55 -3.93
C ALA A 396 -13.46 5.81 -4.27
N LYS A 397 -13.54 5.16 -5.44
CA LYS A 397 -14.72 4.41 -5.89
C LYS A 397 -14.72 2.94 -5.44
N ARG A 398 -13.73 2.50 -4.67
CA ARG A 398 -13.56 1.06 -4.36
C ARG A 398 -14.77 0.47 -3.63
N ASN A 399 -15.37 1.18 -2.68
CA ASN A 399 -16.56 0.71 -1.97
C ASN A 399 -17.74 0.48 -2.93
N GLU A 400 -18.00 1.41 -3.85
CA GLU A 400 -19.04 1.27 -4.87
C GLU A 400 -18.78 0.05 -5.78
N MET A 401 -17.53 -0.17 -6.17
CA MET A 401 -17.15 -1.31 -6.99
C MET A 401 -17.39 -2.65 -6.27
N TYR A 402 -17.14 -2.73 -4.96
CA TYR A 402 -17.40 -3.96 -4.20
C TYR A 402 -18.89 -4.18 -3.93
N LYS A 403 -19.67 -3.12 -3.70
CA LYS A 403 -21.15 -3.22 -3.68
C LYS A 403 -21.71 -3.74 -4.99
N ALA A 404 -21.23 -3.21 -6.11
CA ALA A 404 -21.59 -3.71 -7.43
C ALA A 404 -21.22 -5.19 -7.61
N ASN A 405 -20.10 -5.67 -7.00
CA ASN A 405 -19.75 -7.09 -7.03
C ASN A 405 -20.72 -7.95 -6.22
N ALA A 406 -21.20 -7.48 -5.06
CA ALA A 406 -22.24 -8.19 -4.30
C ALA A 406 -23.54 -8.29 -5.11
N GLN A 407 -23.94 -7.23 -5.82
CA GLN A 407 -25.10 -7.28 -6.72
C GLN A 407 -24.91 -8.26 -7.88
N ARG A 408 -23.70 -8.36 -8.43
CA ARG A 408 -23.37 -9.35 -9.48
C ARG A 408 -23.46 -10.78 -8.96
N ALA A 409 -22.95 -11.04 -7.74
CA ALA A 409 -23.03 -12.36 -7.11
C ALA A 409 -24.49 -12.75 -6.86
N ALA A 410 -25.32 -11.82 -6.38
CA ALA A 410 -26.75 -12.06 -6.22
C ALA A 410 -27.45 -12.37 -7.56
N LEU A 411 -27.08 -11.65 -8.62
CA LEU A 411 -27.58 -11.90 -9.97
C LEU A 411 -27.12 -13.26 -10.51
N GLU A 412 -25.83 -13.62 -10.34
CA GLU A 412 -25.27 -14.92 -10.76
C GLU A 412 -26.07 -16.07 -10.17
N ALA A 413 -26.43 -16.00 -8.88
CA ALA A 413 -27.20 -17.02 -8.19
C ALA A 413 -28.60 -17.26 -8.81
N THR A 414 -29.12 -16.36 -9.64
CA THR A 414 -30.41 -16.52 -10.33
C THR A 414 -30.31 -17.27 -11.65
N PHE A 415 -29.09 -17.51 -12.16
CA PHE A 415 -28.87 -18.19 -13.44
C PHE A 415 -28.43 -19.63 -13.20
N SER A 416 -28.90 -20.55 -14.04
CA SER A 416 -28.45 -21.95 -14.06
C SER A 416 -27.28 -22.18 -15.02
N ASP A 417 -27.06 -21.28 -15.97
CA ASP A 417 -25.99 -21.30 -16.97
C ASP A 417 -25.11 -20.06 -16.84
N TYR A 418 -23.82 -20.29 -16.71
CA TYR A 418 -22.84 -19.22 -16.45
C TYR A 418 -22.65 -18.31 -17.67
N GLY A 419 -22.73 -18.85 -18.90
CA GLY A 419 -22.64 -18.05 -20.13
C GLY A 419 -23.81 -17.06 -20.24
N GLN A 420 -25.04 -17.51 -19.93
CA GLN A 420 -26.21 -16.61 -19.90
C GLN A 420 -26.06 -15.50 -18.84
N TYR A 421 -25.47 -15.83 -17.69
CA TYR A 421 -25.13 -14.80 -16.69
C TYR A 421 -24.15 -13.78 -17.27
N LEU A 422 -23.05 -14.21 -17.91
CA LEU A 422 -22.07 -13.30 -18.51
C LEU A 422 -22.70 -12.42 -19.58
N ASP A 423 -23.54 -12.96 -20.44
CA ASP A 423 -24.29 -12.19 -21.44
C ASP A 423 -25.20 -11.13 -20.80
N SER A 424 -25.82 -11.49 -19.67
CA SER A 424 -26.70 -10.58 -18.93
C SER A 424 -25.98 -9.38 -18.31
N LEU A 425 -24.66 -9.44 -18.16
CA LEU A 425 -23.85 -8.33 -17.64
C LEU A 425 -23.65 -7.20 -18.66
N GLU A 426 -23.90 -7.44 -19.95
CA GLU A 426 -23.74 -6.44 -21.03
C GLU A 426 -22.34 -5.83 -21.04
N MET A 427 -21.32 -6.68 -20.97
CA MET A 427 -19.93 -6.25 -20.78
C MET A 427 -19.35 -5.55 -22.01
N THR A 428 -18.70 -4.42 -21.78
CA THR A 428 -17.89 -3.70 -22.75
C THR A 428 -16.44 -3.62 -22.25
N GLY A 429 -15.49 -4.03 -23.11
CA GLY A 429 -14.06 -4.00 -22.82
C GLY A 429 -13.31 -3.00 -23.69
N ILE A 430 -12.28 -2.37 -23.13
CA ILE A 430 -11.25 -1.63 -23.85
C ILE A 430 -9.95 -2.41 -23.66
N VAL A 431 -9.36 -2.90 -24.77
CA VAL A 431 -8.10 -3.65 -24.75
C VAL A 431 -7.14 -3.00 -25.74
N ARG A 432 -6.11 -2.32 -25.23
CA ARG A 432 -5.19 -1.48 -26.03
C ARG A 432 -3.79 -1.45 -25.41
N ASN A 433 -2.84 -0.86 -26.15
CA ASN A 433 -1.52 -0.51 -25.63
C ASN A 433 -1.64 0.54 -24.51
N PHE A 434 -0.61 0.64 -23.67
CA PHE A 434 -0.59 1.57 -22.55
C PHE A 434 -0.82 3.01 -22.99
N GLU A 435 -1.69 3.70 -22.29
CA GLU A 435 -1.98 5.11 -22.51
C GLU A 435 -1.47 5.94 -21.30
N PRO A 436 -0.89 7.12 -21.53
CA PRO A 436 -0.29 7.94 -20.47
C PRO A 436 -1.20 8.17 -19.25
N VAL A 437 -2.51 8.31 -19.50
CA VAL A 437 -3.52 8.55 -18.45
C VAL A 437 -3.70 7.36 -17.50
N PHE A 438 -3.36 6.14 -17.91
CA PHE A 438 -3.54 4.93 -17.12
C PHE A 438 -2.24 4.37 -16.53
N LEU A 439 -1.07 4.92 -16.84
CA LEU A 439 0.22 4.35 -16.41
C LEU A 439 0.36 4.25 -14.88
N ASP A 440 -0.17 5.24 -14.13
CA ASP A 440 -0.21 5.19 -12.67
C ASP A 440 -1.04 4.00 -12.17
N ARG A 441 -2.21 3.82 -12.78
CA ARG A 441 -3.11 2.73 -12.42
C ARG A 441 -2.54 1.37 -12.81
N ILE A 442 -1.86 1.28 -13.95
CA ILE A 442 -1.17 0.09 -14.41
C ILE A 442 -0.07 -0.29 -13.40
N SER A 443 0.81 0.65 -13.03
CA SER A 443 1.85 0.43 -12.02
C SER A 443 1.25 -0.04 -10.68
N GLN A 444 0.20 0.63 -10.19
CA GLN A 444 -0.51 0.18 -8.99
C GLN A 444 -1.02 -1.25 -9.09
N LEU A 445 -1.62 -1.62 -10.23
CA LEU A 445 -2.17 -2.95 -10.42
C LEU A 445 -1.07 -4.01 -10.38
N THR A 446 0.12 -3.75 -10.98
CA THR A 446 1.26 -4.66 -10.93
C THR A 446 1.72 -4.91 -9.49
N ASN A 447 1.61 -3.91 -8.61
CA ASN A 447 2.04 -4.00 -7.22
C ASN A 447 0.96 -4.56 -6.27
N LYS A 448 -0.32 -4.36 -6.57
CA LYS A 448 -1.46 -4.73 -5.70
C LYS A 448 -2.05 -6.12 -6.01
N SER A 449 -1.77 -6.74 -7.18
CA SER A 449 -2.35 -8.04 -7.58
C SER A 449 -1.44 -9.20 -7.19
N ASN A 450 -1.99 -10.15 -6.43
CA ASN A 450 -1.25 -11.32 -5.94
C ASN A 450 -1.86 -12.65 -6.38
N GLN A 451 -3.20 -12.74 -6.44
CA GLN A 451 -3.91 -13.99 -6.75
C GLN A 451 -3.80 -14.33 -8.25
N PHE A 452 -4.09 -13.36 -9.11
CA PHE A 452 -3.87 -13.51 -10.55
C PHE A 452 -2.63 -12.73 -10.96
N ASN A 453 -1.47 -13.31 -10.75
CA ASN A 453 -0.17 -12.82 -11.18
C ASN A 453 0.72 -14.01 -11.50
N LEU A 454 1.00 -14.22 -12.77
CA LEU A 454 1.67 -15.43 -13.26
C LEU A 454 3.17 -15.45 -12.93
N THR A 455 3.85 -14.30 -12.95
CA THR A 455 5.30 -14.20 -12.78
C THR A 455 5.73 -13.50 -11.49
N THR A 456 4.77 -12.96 -10.73
CA THR A 456 5.01 -12.21 -9.49
C THR A 456 5.87 -10.93 -9.63
N ARG A 457 6.22 -10.55 -10.86
CA ARG A 457 7.00 -9.33 -11.13
C ARG A 457 6.22 -8.09 -10.71
N ARG A 458 6.96 -7.06 -10.32
CA ARG A 458 6.45 -5.77 -9.87
C ARG A 458 7.15 -4.67 -10.68
N TYR A 459 6.38 -3.69 -11.12
CA TYR A 459 6.88 -2.60 -11.92
C TYR A 459 6.64 -1.27 -11.21
N SER A 460 7.68 -0.45 -11.10
CA SER A 460 7.55 0.94 -10.70
C SER A 460 6.85 1.74 -11.81
N ARG A 461 6.46 2.97 -11.48
CA ARG A 461 5.89 3.87 -12.49
C ARG A 461 6.89 4.14 -13.64
N ALA A 462 8.17 4.32 -13.29
CA ALA A 462 9.24 4.54 -14.25
C ALA A 462 9.46 3.31 -15.18
N ASP A 463 9.36 2.09 -14.63
CA ASP A 463 9.43 0.87 -15.44
C ASP A 463 8.28 0.80 -16.45
N ILE A 464 7.06 1.14 -16.02
CA ILE A 464 5.88 1.15 -16.90
C ILE A 464 6.01 2.22 -17.99
N GLU A 465 6.56 3.40 -17.69
CA GLU A 465 6.86 4.42 -18.70
C GLU A 465 7.89 3.93 -19.73
N LYS A 466 8.94 3.26 -19.26
CA LYS A 466 9.95 2.67 -20.14
C LYS A 466 9.36 1.60 -21.05
N VAL A 467 8.50 0.73 -20.52
CA VAL A 467 7.79 -0.30 -21.31
C VAL A 467 6.92 0.36 -22.36
N SER A 468 6.09 1.33 -21.98
CA SER A 468 5.15 2.03 -22.88
C SER A 468 5.82 2.83 -24.00
N GLY A 469 7.08 3.24 -23.79
CA GLY A 469 7.85 4.01 -24.79
C GLY A 469 8.77 3.19 -25.68
N SER A 470 8.77 1.86 -25.57
CA SER A 470 9.76 0.99 -26.23
C SER A 470 9.13 -0.03 -27.19
N ASP A 471 9.62 -0.05 -28.43
CA ASP A 471 9.24 -1.05 -29.42
C ASP A 471 9.73 -2.49 -29.08
N GLU A 472 10.53 -2.65 -28.03
CA GLU A 472 10.98 -3.96 -27.54
C GLU A 472 9.88 -4.71 -26.79
N TYR A 473 8.76 -4.04 -26.49
CA TYR A 473 7.66 -4.63 -25.73
C TYR A 473 6.35 -4.64 -26.51
N ILE A 474 5.49 -5.58 -26.16
CA ILE A 474 4.05 -5.52 -26.38
C ILE A 474 3.42 -5.27 -25.01
N ASP A 475 2.78 -4.14 -24.87
CA ASP A 475 2.17 -3.65 -23.65
C ASP A 475 0.67 -3.52 -23.84
N ILE A 476 -0.13 -4.26 -23.08
CA ILE A 476 -1.59 -4.27 -23.23
C ILE A 476 -2.23 -4.06 -21.86
N TYR A 477 -3.17 -3.10 -21.79
CA TYR A 477 -4.08 -3.00 -20.66
C TYR A 477 -5.49 -3.37 -21.05
N GLY A 478 -6.26 -3.88 -20.11
CA GLY A 478 -7.68 -4.17 -20.24
C GLY A 478 -8.50 -3.40 -19.22
N LYS A 479 -9.54 -2.71 -19.71
CA LYS A 479 -10.57 -2.04 -18.91
C LYS A 479 -11.90 -2.73 -19.15
N LEU A 480 -12.71 -2.92 -18.09
CA LEU A 480 -14.00 -3.59 -18.17
C LEU A 480 -15.10 -2.71 -17.59
N ILE A 481 -16.19 -2.60 -18.33
CA ILE A 481 -17.42 -1.91 -17.93
C ILE A 481 -18.56 -2.90 -18.09
N ASP A 482 -19.50 -2.92 -17.16
CA ASP A 482 -20.74 -3.70 -17.25
C ASP A 482 -21.94 -2.88 -16.74
N LYS A 483 -23.13 -3.45 -16.78
CA LYS A 483 -24.36 -2.76 -16.36
C LYS A 483 -24.36 -2.25 -14.91
N PHE A 484 -23.48 -2.77 -14.05
CA PHE A 484 -23.35 -2.33 -12.66
C PHE A 484 -22.28 -1.24 -12.47
N GLY A 485 -21.47 -0.95 -13.50
CA GLY A 485 -20.53 0.15 -13.48
C GLY A 485 -19.18 -0.10 -14.14
N ASP A 486 -18.30 0.91 -14.03
CA ASP A 486 -16.94 0.89 -14.57
C ASP A 486 -15.98 0.27 -13.56
N ASN A 487 -15.37 -0.87 -13.93
CA ASN A 487 -14.38 -1.55 -13.10
C ASN A 487 -12.96 -0.96 -13.26
N GLY A 488 -12.79 0.03 -14.16
CA GLY A 488 -11.48 0.63 -14.43
C GLY A 488 -10.52 -0.30 -15.15
N VAL A 489 -9.21 0.00 -15.07
CA VAL A 489 -8.16 -0.90 -15.58
C VAL A 489 -8.05 -2.12 -14.66
N VAL A 490 -8.28 -3.29 -15.25
CA VAL A 490 -8.44 -4.55 -14.52
C VAL A 490 -7.46 -5.65 -14.93
N SER A 491 -6.84 -5.56 -16.09
CA SER A 491 -5.83 -6.51 -16.55
C SER A 491 -4.66 -5.81 -17.23
N VAL A 492 -3.47 -6.39 -17.10
CA VAL A 492 -2.24 -5.91 -17.74
C VAL A 492 -1.42 -7.09 -18.23
N VAL A 493 -0.95 -6.99 -19.47
CA VAL A 493 0.03 -7.91 -20.07
C VAL A 493 1.23 -7.10 -20.54
N ILE A 494 2.42 -7.57 -20.21
CA ILE A 494 3.70 -7.06 -20.71
C ILE A 494 4.46 -8.24 -21.31
N GLY A 495 4.74 -8.16 -22.61
CA GLY A 495 5.56 -9.14 -23.33
C GLY A 495 6.82 -8.50 -23.88
N HIS A 496 7.98 -9.09 -23.63
CA HIS A 496 9.26 -8.66 -24.18
C HIS A 496 9.55 -9.38 -25.49
N ARG A 497 9.86 -8.64 -26.55
CA ARG A 497 10.20 -9.18 -27.87
C ARG A 497 11.65 -9.66 -27.89
N ASN A 498 11.84 -10.92 -28.20
CA ASN A 498 13.16 -11.53 -28.34
C ASN A 498 13.24 -12.23 -29.69
N LYS A 499 13.77 -11.55 -30.70
CA LYS A 499 13.82 -12.02 -32.10
C LYS A 499 12.40 -12.29 -32.64
N ASP A 500 12.05 -13.55 -32.86
CA ASP A 500 10.76 -14.01 -33.37
C ASP A 500 9.84 -14.57 -32.26
N VAL A 501 10.19 -14.35 -30.99
CA VAL A 501 9.48 -14.84 -29.81
C VAL A 501 9.00 -13.68 -28.96
N LEU A 502 7.83 -13.79 -28.35
CA LEU A 502 7.35 -12.94 -27.27
C LEU A 502 7.47 -13.68 -25.95
N ASP A 503 8.27 -13.16 -25.04
CA ASP A 503 8.36 -13.64 -23.67
C ASP A 503 7.37 -12.85 -22.79
N ILE A 504 6.35 -13.51 -22.20
CA ILE A 504 5.40 -12.85 -21.30
C ILE A 504 6.09 -12.59 -19.97
N ASP A 505 6.50 -11.34 -19.77
CA ASP A 505 7.13 -10.89 -18.54
C ASP A 505 6.12 -10.74 -17.40
N LEU A 506 4.91 -10.28 -17.72
CA LEU A 506 3.83 -10.08 -16.76
C LEU A 506 2.49 -10.37 -17.39
N TRP A 507 1.63 -11.09 -16.67
CA TRP A 507 0.19 -11.13 -16.89
C TRP A 507 -0.51 -11.11 -15.53
N ILE A 508 -1.26 -10.06 -15.31
CA ILE A 508 -2.01 -9.85 -14.06
C ILE A 508 -3.46 -9.48 -14.35
N MET A 509 -4.31 -9.80 -13.39
CA MET A 509 -5.69 -9.35 -13.39
C MET A 509 -6.17 -9.00 -11.97
N SER A 510 -7.06 -8.02 -11.88
CA SER A 510 -7.71 -7.64 -10.62
C SER A 510 -8.65 -8.75 -10.14
N CYS A 511 -8.62 -9.06 -8.83
CA CYS A 511 -9.54 -10.02 -8.22
C CYS A 511 -11.03 -9.66 -8.40
N ARG A 512 -11.34 -8.39 -8.68
CA ARG A 512 -12.70 -7.89 -8.88
C ARG A 512 -13.39 -8.42 -10.14
N VAL A 513 -12.63 -8.85 -11.15
CA VAL A 513 -13.16 -9.27 -12.46
C VAL A 513 -12.80 -10.71 -12.83
N LEU A 514 -12.37 -11.49 -11.85
CA LEU A 514 -12.09 -12.91 -12.08
C LEU A 514 -13.34 -13.63 -12.60
N LYS A 515 -13.12 -14.60 -13.51
CA LYS A 515 -14.18 -15.39 -14.17
C LYS A 515 -15.14 -14.59 -15.07
N ARG A 516 -14.76 -13.41 -15.55
CA ARG A 516 -15.58 -12.60 -16.48
C ARG A 516 -15.03 -12.55 -17.90
N ASP A 517 -14.26 -13.55 -18.29
CA ASP A 517 -13.70 -13.73 -19.64
C ASP A 517 -12.79 -12.60 -20.14
N MET A 518 -12.34 -11.69 -19.24
CA MET A 518 -11.40 -10.63 -19.59
C MET A 518 -10.04 -11.19 -20.04
N GLU A 519 -9.63 -12.33 -19.49
CA GLU A 519 -8.43 -13.06 -19.89
C GLU A 519 -8.49 -13.52 -21.35
N TYR A 520 -9.66 -13.88 -21.87
CA TYR A 520 -9.84 -14.27 -23.27
C TYR A 520 -9.72 -13.06 -24.20
N ALA A 521 -10.32 -11.93 -23.81
CA ALA A 521 -10.17 -10.69 -24.59
C ALA A 521 -8.71 -10.20 -24.63
N MET A 522 -7.98 -10.33 -23.53
CA MET A 522 -6.56 -10.00 -23.48
C MET A 522 -5.71 -10.96 -24.35
N MET A 523 -6.05 -12.27 -24.34
CA MET A 523 -5.36 -13.25 -25.19
C MET A 523 -5.59 -12.99 -26.69
N ASP A 524 -6.83 -12.66 -27.07
CA ASP A 524 -7.15 -12.35 -28.47
C ASP A 524 -6.32 -11.17 -28.97
N GLU A 525 -6.18 -10.11 -28.17
CA GLU A 525 -5.39 -8.94 -28.53
C GLU A 525 -3.87 -9.24 -28.52
N LEU A 526 -3.40 -10.03 -27.55
CA LEU A 526 -2.00 -10.44 -27.48
C LEU A 526 -1.58 -11.22 -28.71
N VAL A 527 -2.40 -12.18 -29.16
CA VAL A 527 -2.15 -12.96 -30.38
C VAL A 527 -2.18 -12.07 -31.62
N ARG A 528 -3.16 -11.16 -31.72
CA ARG A 528 -3.24 -10.21 -32.83
C ARG A 528 -2.00 -9.36 -32.95
N GLN A 529 -1.58 -8.68 -31.89
CA GLN A 529 -0.39 -7.81 -31.89
C GLN A 529 0.89 -8.60 -32.13
N SER A 530 1.02 -9.79 -31.55
CA SER A 530 2.20 -10.65 -31.76
C SER A 530 2.35 -11.06 -33.24
N ARG A 531 1.26 -11.38 -33.91
CA ARG A 531 1.25 -11.70 -35.34
C ARG A 531 1.56 -10.49 -36.22
N GLU A 532 0.98 -9.33 -35.90
CA GLU A 532 1.27 -8.08 -36.60
C GLU A 532 2.76 -7.67 -36.47
N ALA A 533 3.37 -8.00 -35.33
CA ALA A 533 4.81 -7.83 -35.10
C ALA A 533 5.68 -8.89 -35.79
N GLY A 534 5.11 -9.86 -36.50
CA GLY A 534 5.83 -10.92 -37.22
C GLY A 534 6.44 -11.99 -36.31
N LEU A 535 5.93 -12.15 -35.10
CA LEU A 535 6.43 -13.14 -34.15
C LEU A 535 5.88 -14.54 -34.48
N SER A 536 6.65 -15.59 -34.20
CA SER A 536 6.28 -16.99 -34.49
C SER A 536 5.73 -17.72 -33.26
N ARG A 537 6.11 -17.31 -32.05
CA ARG A 537 5.76 -17.97 -30.77
C ARG A 537 5.56 -16.98 -29.63
N ILE A 538 4.76 -17.40 -28.64
CA ILE A 538 4.63 -16.72 -27.34
C ILE A 538 5.09 -17.71 -26.27
N ILE A 539 5.96 -17.28 -25.37
CA ILE A 539 6.41 -18.04 -24.21
C ILE A 539 5.77 -17.46 -22.96
N GLY A 540 5.09 -18.30 -22.20
CA GLY A 540 4.48 -17.97 -20.93
C GLY A 540 5.23 -18.61 -19.77
N TYR A 541 5.31 -17.89 -18.65
CA TYR A 541 5.97 -18.34 -17.42
C TYR A 541 4.99 -18.32 -16.27
N TYR A 542 5.01 -19.36 -15.45
CA TYR A 542 4.29 -19.40 -14.19
C TYR A 542 5.25 -19.74 -13.06
N TYR A 543 5.31 -18.86 -12.05
CA TYR A 543 6.10 -19.02 -10.84
C TYR A 543 5.16 -19.19 -9.65
N PRO A 544 5.09 -20.40 -9.04
CA PRO A 544 4.15 -20.70 -7.99
C PRO A 544 4.44 -19.91 -6.71
N THR A 545 3.38 -19.45 -6.07
CA THR A 545 3.42 -18.86 -4.74
C THR A 545 2.24 -19.37 -3.92
N ALA A 546 2.26 -19.16 -2.60
CA ALA A 546 1.12 -19.50 -1.75
C ALA A 546 -0.19 -18.78 -2.15
N LYS A 547 -0.11 -17.72 -2.98
CA LYS A 547 -1.23 -16.84 -3.30
C LYS A 547 -1.79 -16.98 -4.71
N ASN A 548 -1.00 -17.48 -5.67
CA ASN A 548 -1.37 -17.52 -7.09
C ASN A 548 -1.69 -18.93 -7.61
N ASN A 549 -1.93 -19.89 -6.74
CA ASN A 549 -2.23 -21.26 -7.15
C ASN A 549 -3.45 -21.38 -8.08
N MET A 550 -4.40 -20.43 -8.00
CA MET A 550 -5.57 -20.40 -8.87
C MET A 550 -5.25 -20.23 -10.37
N VAL A 551 -4.06 -19.71 -10.71
CA VAL A 551 -3.63 -19.51 -12.10
C VAL A 551 -2.60 -20.54 -12.57
N ARG A 552 -2.41 -21.62 -11.83
CA ARG A 552 -1.46 -22.70 -12.16
C ARG A 552 -1.67 -23.27 -13.57
N ASP A 553 -2.93 -23.51 -13.91
CA ASP A 553 -3.31 -24.13 -15.19
C ASP A 553 -3.79 -23.11 -16.23
N PHE A 554 -3.55 -21.82 -15.99
CA PHE A 554 -4.00 -20.72 -16.82
C PHE A 554 -3.57 -20.88 -18.29
N TYR A 555 -2.29 -21.11 -18.53
CA TYR A 555 -1.75 -21.25 -19.89
C TYR A 555 -2.31 -22.48 -20.61
N ALA A 556 -2.57 -23.57 -19.90
CA ALA A 556 -3.22 -24.74 -20.50
C ALA A 556 -4.63 -24.37 -20.99
N GLY A 557 -5.41 -23.63 -20.19
CA GLY A 557 -6.74 -23.12 -20.58
C GLY A 557 -6.70 -22.15 -21.76
N MET A 558 -5.59 -21.41 -21.91
CA MET A 558 -5.36 -20.52 -23.05
C MET A 558 -4.88 -21.26 -24.32
N GLY A 559 -4.58 -22.56 -24.23
CA GLY A 559 -4.16 -23.38 -25.37
C GLY A 559 -2.64 -23.39 -25.61
N PHE A 560 -1.85 -23.03 -24.60
CA PHE A 560 -0.40 -23.20 -24.63
C PHE A 560 -0.03 -24.65 -24.35
N ASN A 561 1.09 -25.08 -24.90
CA ASN A 561 1.71 -26.37 -24.61
C ASN A 561 2.78 -26.21 -23.52
N LYS A 562 2.78 -27.08 -22.52
CA LYS A 562 3.79 -27.08 -21.46
C LYS A 562 5.13 -27.56 -22.02
N VAL A 563 6.18 -26.76 -21.85
CA VAL A 563 7.53 -27.04 -22.34
C VAL A 563 8.41 -27.65 -21.25
N SER A 564 8.34 -27.09 -20.02
CA SER A 564 9.17 -27.55 -18.91
C SER A 564 8.52 -27.26 -17.54
N GLU A 565 8.97 -27.98 -16.54
CA GLU A 565 8.71 -27.74 -15.12
C GLU A 565 9.99 -28.07 -14.35
N ASP A 566 10.38 -27.18 -13.44
CA ASP A 566 11.55 -27.41 -12.57
C ASP A 566 11.14 -28.01 -11.22
N ALA A 567 12.15 -28.23 -10.35
CA ALA A 567 11.94 -28.84 -9.02
C ALA A 567 11.15 -27.92 -8.06
N GLU A 568 11.08 -26.62 -8.34
CA GLU A 568 10.36 -25.61 -7.56
C GLU A 568 8.91 -25.44 -8.04
N GLY A 569 8.55 -26.15 -9.13
CA GLY A 569 7.23 -26.07 -9.76
C GLY A 569 7.04 -24.88 -10.69
N ASN A 570 8.13 -24.17 -11.06
CA ASN A 570 8.09 -23.17 -12.10
C ASN A 570 7.83 -23.84 -13.44
N THR A 571 6.91 -23.30 -14.23
CA THR A 571 6.53 -23.89 -15.52
C THR A 571 6.73 -22.91 -16.66
N THR A 572 7.20 -23.45 -17.81
CA THR A 572 7.32 -22.73 -19.07
C THR A 572 6.34 -23.30 -20.08
N TRP A 573 5.67 -22.42 -20.82
CA TRP A 573 4.63 -22.74 -21.76
C TRP A 573 4.89 -22.07 -23.09
N GLU A 574 4.49 -22.71 -24.19
CA GLU A 574 4.67 -22.19 -25.55
C GLU A 574 3.33 -22.17 -26.30
N TYR A 575 3.05 -21.05 -26.95
CA TYR A 575 1.97 -20.91 -27.91
C TYR A 575 2.51 -20.67 -29.32
N ASP A 576 2.11 -21.50 -30.28
CA ASP A 576 2.54 -21.46 -31.69
C ASP A 576 1.62 -20.50 -32.49
N LEU A 577 2.14 -19.33 -32.86
CA LEU A 577 1.42 -18.30 -33.60
C LEU A 577 1.19 -18.64 -35.09
N THR A 578 1.88 -19.67 -35.60
CA THR A 578 1.73 -20.11 -37.01
C THR A 578 0.44 -20.90 -37.23
N LYS A 579 -0.14 -21.46 -36.16
CA LYS A 579 -1.40 -22.19 -36.21
C LYS A 579 -2.59 -21.23 -36.30
N GLU A 580 -3.70 -21.74 -36.85
CA GLU A 580 -4.96 -20.98 -36.86
C GLU A 580 -5.38 -20.60 -35.43
N TYR A 581 -5.83 -19.35 -35.26
CA TYR A 581 -6.34 -18.85 -33.98
C TYR A 581 -7.80 -18.46 -34.15
N VAL A 582 -8.63 -19.01 -33.29
CA VAL A 582 -10.03 -18.62 -33.15
C VAL A 582 -10.15 -17.76 -31.89
N ASN A 583 -10.75 -16.58 -32.03
CA ASN A 583 -10.99 -15.69 -30.90
C ASN A 583 -11.73 -16.42 -29.79
N LYS A 584 -11.25 -16.25 -28.56
CA LYS A 584 -11.79 -16.91 -27.37
C LYS A 584 -12.85 -16.07 -26.64
N ASN A 585 -12.75 -14.74 -26.77
CA ASN A 585 -13.72 -13.83 -26.17
C ASN A 585 -15.06 -13.89 -26.91
N THR A 586 -16.13 -14.24 -26.19
CA THR A 586 -17.50 -14.34 -26.71
C THR A 586 -18.50 -13.46 -25.96
N HIS A 587 -18.18 -13.02 -24.72
CA HIS A 587 -19.12 -12.33 -23.84
C HIS A 587 -18.83 -10.83 -23.65
N ILE A 588 -17.65 -10.34 -24.12
CA ILE A 588 -17.27 -8.94 -23.96
C ILE A 588 -17.25 -8.25 -25.32
N THR A 589 -18.01 -7.19 -25.49
CA THR A 589 -17.93 -6.32 -26.67
C THR A 589 -16.68 -5.45 -26.56
N ILE A 590 -15.68 -5.66 -27.45
CA ILE A 590 -14.45 -4.89 -27.44
C ILE A 590 -14.63 -3.59 -28.21
N SER A 591 -14.49 -2.47 -27.52
CA SER A 591 -14.43 -1.13 -28.11
C SER A 591 -12.99 -0.86 -28.59
N ARG A 592 -12.83 -0.62 -29.88
CA ARG A 592 -11.53 -0.36 -30.52
C ARG A 592 -11.18 1.13 -30.50
#